data_216b8ec515ea5135bacf2af9ed9b16e2
#
_entry.id   216b8ec515ea5135bacf2af9ed9b16e2
#
_cell.length_a   1.000
_cell.length_b   1.000
_cell.length_c   1.000
_cell.angle_alpha   90.00
_cell.angle_beta   90.00
_cell.angle_gamma   90.00
#
_symmetry.space_group_name_H-M   'P 1'
#
loop_
_entity.id
_entity.type
_entity.pdbx_description
1 polymer ?
#
loop_
_entity_poly.entity_id
_entity_poly.type
_entity_poly.pdbx_seq_one_letter_code
_entity_poly.pdbx_strand_id
1 'polypeptide(L)'
;MLRSPEQRAVVAEAARRALEVIEPVYGMTRPDPDDQSRRARNHRATYELHDRAEERTTVLFCTYGYDTASPLLLGGSIYPALQNFVLAARAQGLGTCLTSWASYGGEQLLREAVGIPDDWLLAGHVVVGWPRGNHGPVRRRPLADVVDLDHFDEPAVPIAGERTEGAGRDVLGGRS
;
A
#
# COMPACT_ATOMS: atom_id res chain seq x y z
N MET A 1 4.80 -13.42 -9.99
CA MET A 1 5.83 -13.10 -8.97
C MET A 1 7.16 -12.86 -9.65
N LEU A 2 7.77 -11.71 -9.44
CA LEU A 2 9.02 -11.28 -10.07
C LEU A 2 10.21 -11.68 -9.19
N ARG A 3 11.04 -12.59 -9.69
CA ARG A 3 12.12 -13.21 -8.89
C ARG A 3 13.46 -13.19 -9.59
N SER A 4 13.50 -13.23 -10.93
CA SER A 4 14.79 -13.21 -11.65
C SER A 4 15.49 -11.87 -11.47
N PRO A 5 16.79 -11.79 -11.60
CA PRO A 5 17.53 -10.53 -11.52
C PRO A 5 17.01 -9.48 -12.50
N GLU A 6 16.70 -9.89 -13.73
CA GLU A 6 16.17 -9.01 -14.78
C GLU A 6 14.82 -8.42 -14.39
N GLN A 7 13.91 -9.26 -13.88
CA GLN A 7 12.58 -8.80 -13.42
C GLN A 7 12.69 -7.87 -12.21
N ARG A 8 13.62 -8.13 -11.29
CA ARG A 8 13.84 -7.27 -10.13
C ARG A 8 14.44 -5.92 -10.53
N ALA A 9 15.30 -5.88 -11.53
CA ALA A 9 15.81 -4.62 -12.08
C ALA A 9 14.68 -3.76 -12.69
N VAL A 10 13.69 -4.39 -13.36
CA VAL A 10 12.51 -3.68 -13.84
C VAL A 10 11.66 -3.11 -12.69
N VAL A 11 11.51 -3.87 -11.60
CA VAL A 11 10.82 -3.38 -10.39
C VAL A 11 11.54 -2.18 -9.78
N ALA A 12 12.89 -2.22 -9.73
CA ALA A 12 13.69 -1.11 -9.23
C ALA A 12 13.53 0.15 -10.10
N GLU A 13 13.48 -0.01 -11.42
CA GLU A 13 13.22 1.10 -12.34
C GLU A 13 11.81 1.68 -12.17
N ALA A 14 10.79 0.83 -11.99
CA ALA A 14 9.44 1.27 -11.70
C ALA A 14 9.36 2.03 -10.37
N ALA A 15 10.08 1.58 -9.34
CA ALA A 15 10.18 2.25 -8.05
C ALA A 15 10.86 3.63 -8.17
N ARG A 16 11.94 3.72 -8.95
CA ARG A 16 12.67 4.98 -9.20
C ARG A 16 11.76 6.00 -9.90
N ARG A 17 11.06 5.60 -10.97
CA ARG A 17 10.11 6.50 -11.67
C ARG A 17 8.98 6.97 -10.76
N ALA A 18 8.45 6.07 -9.95
CA ALA A 18 7.42 6.43 -8.99
C ALA A 18 7.94 7.47 -7.99
N LEU A 19 9.16 7.32 -7.49
CA LEU A 19 9.76 8.26 -6.55
C LEU A 19 9.89 9.67 -7.15
N GLU A 20 10.33 9.78 -8.40
CA GLU A 20 10.43 11.06 -9.12
C GLU A 20 9.08 11.79 -9.26
N VAL A 21 7.98 11.03 -9.34
CA VAL A 21 6.63 11.60 -9.39
C VAL A 21 6.12 11.98 -8.00
N ILE A 22 6.32 11.12 -7.01
CA ILE A 22 5.74 11.35 -5.67
C ILE A 22 6.48 12.39 -4.86
N GLU A 23 7.80 12.55 -5.04
CA GLU A 23 8.58 13.57 -4.33
C GLU A 23 7.98 14.97 -4.47
N PRO A 24 7.77 15.51 -5.69
CA PRO A 24 7.18 16.84 -5.84
C PRO A 24 5.70 16.89 -5.44
N VAL A 25 4.93 15.82 -5.69
CA VAL A 25 3.50 15.79 -5.36
C VAL A 25 3.24 15.88 -3.85
N TYR A 26 4.06 15.20 -3.06
CA TYR A 26 3.91 15.15 -1.59
C TYR A 26 4.90 16.06 -0.85
N GLY A 27 5.68 16.84 -1.56
CA GLY A 27 6.74 17.68 -0.98
C GLY A 27 7.73 16.85 -0.15
N MET A 28 8.04 15.65 -0.61
CA MET A 28 8.95 14.75 0.08
C MET A 28 10.39 15.09 -0.26
N THR A 29 11.24 15.03 0.76
CA THR A 29 12.69 15.11 0.63
C THR A 29 13.33 14.05 1.50
N ARG A 30 14.55 13.63 1.14
CA ARG A 30 15.31 12.72 2.00
C ARG A 30 15.55 13.42 3.34
N PRO A 31 15.15 12.78 4.45
CA PRO A 31 15.28 13.40 5.76
C PRO A 31 16.74 13.44 6.21
N ASP A 32 17.05 14.43 7.05
CA ASP A 32 18.32 14.48 7.75
C ASP A 32 18.53 13.15 8.52
N PRO A 33 19.71 12.52 8.44
CA PRO A 33 20.04 11.30 9.17
C PRO A 33 19.80 11.41 10.69
N ASP A 34 20.05 12.59 11.26
CA ASP A 34 19.95 12.84 12.69
C ASP A 34 18.51 13.19 13.14
N ASP A 35 17.60 13.49 12.23
CA ASP A 35 16.18 13.76 12.58
C ASP A 35 15.47 12.48 13.03
N GLN A 36 15.15 12.39 14.32
CA GLN A 36 14.46 11.26 14.93
C GLN A 36 12.93 11.44 14.97
N SER A 37 12.39 12.46 14.32
CA SER A 37 10.95 12.67 14.24
C SER A 37 10.23 11.48 13.59
N ARG A 38 8.94 11.34 13.91
CA ARG A 38 8.09 10.31 13.27
C ARG A 38 8.03 10.51 11.77
N ARG A 39 7.97 11.76 11.31
CA ARG A 39 7.95 12.10 9.88
C ARG A 39 9.23 11.63 9.19
N ALA A 40 10.39 11.96 9.76
CA ALA A 40 11.67 11.55 9.20
C ALA A 40 11.83 10.03 9.14
N ARG A 41 11.39 9.31 10.19
CA ARG A 41 11.39 7.83 10.17
C ARG A 41 10.52 7.25 9.06
N ASN A 42 9.32 7.81 8.85
CA ASN A 42 8.42 7.38 7.77
C ASN A 42 9.04 7.64 6.40
N HIS A 43 9.60 8.83 6.18
CA HIS A 43 10.27 9.18 4.92
C HIS A 43 11.48 8.26 4.68
N ARG A 44 12.34 8.02 5.68
CA ARG A 44 13.46 7.07 5.53
C ARG A 44 12.98 5.68 5.11
N ALA A 45 11.91 5.17 5.73
CA ALA A 45 11.36 3.87 5.35
C ALA A 45 10.84 3.86 3.91
N THR A 46 10.21 4.96 3.46
CA THR A 46 9.76 5.11 2.08
C THR A 46 10.96 5.10 1.11
N TYR A 47 11.95 5.93 1.35
CA TYR A 47 13.16 5.96 0.50
C TYR A 47 13.88 4.60 0.48
N GLU A 48 14.04 3.96 1.62
CA GLU A 48 14.64 2.63 1.71
C GLU A 48 13.86 1.57 0.92
N LEU A 49 12.52 1.65 0.92
CA LEU A 49 11.67 0.75 0.13
C LEU A 49 11.95 0.90 -1.38
N HIS A 50 12.12 2.13 -1.86
CA HIS A 50 12.40 2.43 -3.27
C HIS A 50 13.85 2.11 -3.65
N ASP A 51 14.81 2.60 -2.87
CA ASP A 51 16.25 2.42 -3.13
C ASP A 51 16.66 0.94 -3.17
N ARG A 52 15.97 0.10 -2.40
CA ARG A 52 16.26 -1.33 -2.29
C ARG A 52 15.19 -2.23 -2.92
N ALA A 53 14.44 -1.71 -3.88
CA ALA A 53 13.37 -2.46 -4.53
C ALA A 53 13.89 -3.72 -5.25
N GLU A 54 15.08 -3.66 -5.85
CA GLU A 54 15.74 -4.77 -6.53
C GLU A 54 16.08 -5.95 -5.60
N GLU A 55 16.30 -5.70 -4.32
CA GLU A 55 16.65 -6.74 -3.36
C GLU A 55 15.46 -7.59 -2.92
N ARG A 56 14.26 -7.25 -3.34
CA ARG A 56 13.01 -7.81 -2.80
C ARG A 56 12.20 -8.53 -3.85
N THR A 57 11.42 -9.50 -3.40
CA THR A 57 10.44 -10.17 -4.24
C THR A 57 9.19 -9.32 -4.36
N THR A 58 8.66 -9.20 -5.57
CA THR A 58 7.40 -8.50 -5.83
C THR A 58 6.36 -9.44 -6.42
N VAL A 59 5.12 -9.35 -5.94
CA VAL A 59 3.97 -10.09 -6.45
C VAL A 59 3.03 -9.10 -7.13
N LEU A 60 2.71 -9.33 -8.39
CA LEU A 60 1.73 -8.55 -9.14
C LEU A 60 0.35 -9.18 -8.99
N PHE A 61 -0.65 -8.34 -8.82
CA PHE A 61 -2.05 -8.70 -8.80
C PHE A 61 -2.73 -8.12 -10.03
N CYS A 62 -3.15 -9.01 -10.92
CA CYS A 62 -3.81 -8.65 -12.16
C CYS A 62 -5.22 -9.24 -12.18
N THR A 63 -6.15 -8.55 -12.81
CA THR A 63 -7.52 -9.02 -13.03
C THR A 63 -7.90 -8.79 -14.47
N TYR A 64 -8.77 -9.66 -15.00
CA TYR A 64 -9.34 -9.47 -16.32
C TYR A 64 -10.24 -8.23 -16.33
N GLY A 65 -10.09 -7.38 -17.32
CA GLY A 65 -10.95 -6.22 -17.53
C GLY A 65 -12.21 -6.60 -18.31
N TYR A 66 -13.37 -6.26 -17.74
CA TYR A 66 -14.64 -6.38 -18.47
C TYR A 66 -15.06 -4.99 -18.93
N ASP A 67 -15.36 -4.81 -20.20
CA ASP A 67 -15.75 -3.52 -20.79
C ASP A 67 -16.97 -2.89 -20.11
N THR A 68 -17.84 -3.72 -19.51
CA THR A 68 -19.06 -3.30 -18.83
C THR A 68 -18.93 -3.21 -17.31
N ALA A 69 -17.81 -3.65 -16.74
CA ALA A 69 -17.65 -3.67 -15.29
C ALA A 69 -17.14 -2.31 -14.77
N SER A 70 -17.81 -1.79 -13.74
CA SER A 70 -17.29 -0.66 -12.99
C SER A 70 -15.91 -1.00 -12.40
N PRO A 71 -14.92 -0.06 -12.43
CA PRO A 71 -13.64 -0.23 -11.74
C PRO A 71 -13.79 -0.61 -10.26
N LEU A 72 -14.86 -0.15 -9.61
CA LEU A 72 -15.17 -0.49 -8.22
C LEU A 72 -15.52 -1.97 -8.06
N LEU A 73 -16.26 -2.57 -8.99
CA LEU A 73 -16.59 -4.00 -8.97
C LEU A 73 -15.34 -4.86 -9.23
N LEU A 74 -14.49 -4.45 -10.16
CA LEU A 74 -13.21 -5.12 -10.41
C LEU A 74 -12.32 -5.08 -9.16
N GLY A 75 -12.25 -3.93 -8.49
CA GLY A 75 -11.56 -3.77 -7.21
C GLY A 75 -12.12 -4.69 -6.13
N GLY A 76 -13.47 -4.82 -6.05
CA GLY A 76 -14.17 -5.71 -5.12
C GLY A 76 -13.79 -7.18 -5.27
N SER A 77 -13.33 -7.61 -6.45
CA SER A 77 -12.84 -8.97 -6.69
C SER A 77 -11.37 -9.14 -6.34
N ILE A 78 -10.52 -8.23 -6.78
CA ILE A 78 -9.05 -8.41 -6.69
C ILE A 78 -8.48 -8.00 -5.32
N TYR A 79 -8.98 -6.91 -4.70
CA TYR A 79 -8.43 -6.43 -3.44
C TYR A 79 -8.70 -7.36 -2.24
N PRO A 80 -9.83 -8.08 -2.12
CA PRO A 80 -9.97 -9.14 -1.12
C PRO A 80 -8.95 -10.27 -1.30
N ALA A 81 -8.65 -10.67 -2.54
CA ALA A 81 -7.61 -11.66 -2.80
C ALA A 81 -6.22 -11.17 -2.40
N LEU A 82 -5.90 -9.91 -2.72
CA LEU A 82 -4.67 -9.26 -2.29
C LEU A 82 -4.58 -9.19 -0.75
N GLN A 83 -5.66 -8.83 -0.08
CA GLN A 83 -5.70 -8.80 1.39
C GLN A 83 -5.49 -10.18 2.01
N ASN A 84 -6.12 -11.21 1.46
CA ASN A 84 -5.89 -12.59 1.90
C ASN A 84 -4.43 -13.02 1.72
N PHE A 85 -3.79 -12.63 0.63
CA PHE A 85 -2.37 -12.85 0.42
C PHE A 85 -1.53 -12.17 1.51
N VAL A 86 -1.80 -10.91 1.84
CA VAL A 86 -1.11 -10.16 2.89
C VAL A 86 -1.24 -10.85 4.26
N LEU A 87 -2.46 -11.31 4.59
CA LEU A 87 -2.71 -12.04 5.84
C LEU A 87 -1.99 -13.39 5.87
N ALA A 88 -2.03 -14.15 4.78
CA ALA A 88 -1.33 -15.42 4.67
C ALA A 88 0.20 -15.25 4.76
N ALA A 89 0.76 -14.24 4.12
CA ALA A 89 2.17 -13.90 4.22
C ALA A 89 2.55 -13.56 5.68
N ARG A 90 1.73 -12.77 6.36
CA ARG A 90 1.94 -12.44 7.77
C ARG A 90 1.91 -13.67 8.68
N ALA A 91 0.98 -14.60 8.43
CA ALA A 91 0.90 -15.87 9.18
C ALA A 91 2.18 -16.73 9.02
N GLN A 92 2.91 -16.56 7.91
CA GLN A 92 4.20 -17.20 7.66
C GLN A 92 5.40 -16.37 8.17
N GLY A 93 5.17 -15.29 8.90
CA GLY A 93 6.23 -14.41 9.42
C GLY A 93 6.79 -13.42 8.40
N LEU A 94 6.25 -13.36 7.19
CA LEU A 94 6.68 -12.41 6.16
C LEU A 94 6.09 -11.02 6.39
N GLY A 95 6.82 -10.00 5.98
CA GLY A 95 6.36 -8.63 5.82
C GLY A 95 5.92 -8.36 4.39
N THR A 96 4.90 -7.54 4.24
CA THR A 96 4.37 -7.12 2.93
C THR A 96 4.16 -5.62 2.89
N CYS A 97 4.32 -5.03 1.71
CA CYS A 97 3.98 -3.64 1.45
C CYS A 97 3.29 -3.53 0.09
N LEU A 98 2.01 -3.15 0.10
CA LEU A 98 1.32 -2.76 -1.12
C LEU A 98 1.90 -1.43 -1.61
N THR A 99 2.32 -1.39 -2.86
CA THR A 99 2.93 -0.21 -3.47
C THR A 99 2.08 0.29 -4.65
N SER A 100 2.26 1.55 -5.00
CA SER A 100 1.57 2.22 -6.10
C SER A 100 2.50 2.59 -7.26
N TRP A 101 3.66 1.94 -7.38
CA TRP A 101 4.66 2.27 -8.39
C TRP A 101 4.13 2.19 -9.83
N ALA A 102 3.21 1.25 -10.11
CA ALA A 102 2.52 1.18 -11.39
C ALA A 102 1.79 2.50 -11.68
N SER A 103 1.00 3.00 -10.74
CA SER A 103 0.19 4.22 -10.91
C SER A 103 1.03 5.49 -11.08
N TYR A 104 2.31 5.45 -10.75
CA TYR A 104 3.25 6.56 -10.87
C TYR A 104 4.34 6.32 -11.91
N GLY A 105 3.96 5.81 -13.07
CA GLY A 105 4.85 5.69 -14.24
C GLY A 105 5.55 4.35 -14.40
N GLY A 106 5.30 3.38 -13.51
CA GLY A 106 5.90 2.04 -13.60
C GLY A 106 5.05 1.00 -14.34
N GLU A 107 3.79 1.30 -14.70
CA GLU A 107 2.85 0.29 -15.21
C GLU A 107 3.34 -0.38 -16.48
N GLN A 108 3.73 0.41 -17.48
CA GLN A 108 4.17 -0.12 -18.77
C GLN A 108 5.39 -1.04 -18.63
N LEU A 109 6.36 -0.64 -17.80
CA LEU A 109 7.54 -1.47 -17.50
C LEU A 109 7.16 -2.83 -16.90
N LEU A 110 6.25 -2.82 -15.93
CA LEU A 110 5.81 -4.04 -15.25
C LEU A 110 4.99 -4.93 -16.19
N ARG A 111 4.14 -4.35 -17.06
CA ARG A 111 3.38 -5.08 -18.06
C ARG A 111 4.29 -5.80 -19.05
N GLU A 112 5.25 -5.09 -19.62
CA GLU A 112 6.20 -5.63 -20.57
C GLU A 112 7.08 -6.74 -19.96
N ALA A 113 7.55 -6.53 -18.73
CA ALA A 113 8.43 -7.48 -18.04
C ALA A 113 7.82 -8.88 -17.83
N VAL A 114 6.49 -8.98 -17.76
CA VAL A 114 5.80 -10.25 -17.52
C VAL A 114 4.76 -10.60 -18.58
N GLY A 115 4.62 -9.77 -19.62
CA GLY A 115 3.68 -10.01 -20.71
C GLY A 115 2.21 -9.94 -20.28
N ILE A 116 1.82 -8.90 -19.50
CA ILE A 116 0.43 -8.71 -19.11
C ILE A 116 -0.37 -8.30 -20.34
N PRO A 117 -1.42 -9.06 -20.74
CA PRO A 117 -2.25 -8.70 -21.90
C PRO A 117 -2.95 -7.35 -21.71
N ASP A 118 -3.28 -6.68 -22.84
CA ASP A 118 -3.88 -5.34 -22.81
C ASP A 118 -5.27 -5.31 -22.16
N ASP A 119 -6.02 -6.40 -22.27
CA ASP A 119 -7.34 -6.59 -21.64
C ASP A 119 -7.29 -6.94 -20.15
N TRP A 120 -6.11 -7.04 -19.57
CA TRP A 120 -5.91 -7.24 -18.14
C TRP A 120 -5.51 -5.94 -17.44
N LEU A 121 -5.98 -5.77 -16.21
CA LEU A 121 -5.65 -4.63 -15.35
C LEU A 121 -4.62 -5.04 -14.32
N LEU A 122 -3.58 -4.23 -14.16
CA LEU A 122 -2.63 -4.34 -13.05
C LEU A 122 -3.22 -3.60 -11.85
N ALA A 123 -3.86 -4.35 -10.94
CA ALA A 123 -4.57 -3.79 -9.80
C ALA A 123 -3.66 -3.36 -8.65
N GLY A 124 -2.48 -3.94 -8.57
CA GLY A 124 -1.49 -3.59 -7.55
C GLY A 124 -0.31 -4.53 -7.55
N HIS A 125 0.72 -4.14 -6.82
CA HIS A 125 1.87 -4.99 -6.57
C HIS A 125 2.32 -4.89 -5.13
N VAL A 126 2.74 -6.03 -4.60
CA VAL A 126 3.10 -6.20 -3.20
C VAL A 126 4.57 -6.61 -3.11
N VAL A 127 5.36 -5.80 -2.44
CA VAL A 127 6.72 -6.15 -2.05
C VAL A 127 6.66 -7.09 -0.87
N VAL A 128 7.43 -8.18 -0.92
CA VAL A 128 7.44 -9.23 0.11
C VAL A 128 8.86 -9.47 0.59
N GLY A 129 9.03 -9.64 1.88
CA GLY A 129 10.34 -9.95 2.47
C GLY A 129 10.27 -10.30 3.95
N TRP A 130 11.38 -10.67 4.52
CA TRP A 130 11.50 -10.88 5.96
C TRP A 130 11.58 -9.52 6.66
N PRO A 131 10.70 -9.25 7.65
CA PRO A 131 10.74 -7.98 8.38
C PRO A 131 11.98 -7.93 9.28
N ARG A 132 12.65 -6.77 9.33
CA ARG A 132 13.79 -6.55 10.21
C ARG A 132 13.42 -6.30 11.67
N GLY A 133 12.15 -6.03 11.94
CA GLY A 133 11.67 -5.69 13.28
C GLY A 133 10.25 -6.19 13.52
N ASN A 134 9.84 -6.10 14.77
CA ASN A 134 8.48 -6.42 15.16
C ASN A 134 7.58 -5.19 14.94
N HIS A 135 6.53 -5.38 14.14
CA HIS A 135 5.48 -4.38 14.00
C HIS A 135 4.49 -4.53 15.16
N GLY A 136 4.29 -3.44 15.86
CA GLY A 136 3.27 -3.36 16.91
C GLY A 136 1.84 -3.41 16.34
N PRO A 137 0.82 -3.37 17.23
CA PRO A 137 -0.57 -3.35 16.81
C PRO A 137 -0.87 -2.11 15.98
N VAL A 138 -1.71 -2.28 14.97
CA VAL A 138 -2.17 -1.17 14.12
C VAL A 138 -3.23 -0.39 14.89
N ARG A 139 -3.01 0.92 15.06
CA ARG A 139 -4.04 1.80 15.64
C ARG A 139 -5.17 1.97 14.62
N ARG A 140 -6.39 1.84 15.10
CA ARG A 140 -7.63 2.08 14.34
C ARG A 140 -8.48 3.09 15.10
N ARG A 141 -9.32 3.80 14.39
CA ARG A 141 -10.40 4.59 15.02
C ARG A 141 -11.40 3.63 15.67
N PRO A 142 -12.07 4.03 16.75
CA PRO A 142 -13.19 3.27 17.28
C PRO A 142 -14.24 2.97 16.22
N LEU A 143 -14.90 1.82 16.27
CA LEU A 143 -15.92 1.46 15.29
C LEU A 143 -17.07 2.48 15.24
N ALA A 144 -17.45 3.03 16.41
CA ALA A 144 -18.47 4.08 16.49
C ALA A 144 -18.14 5.36 15.71
N ASP A 145 -16.86 5.58 15.36
CA ASP A 145 -16.44 6.75 14.56
C ASP A 145 -16.49 6.48 13.05
N VAL A 146 -16.77 5.26 12.63
CA VAL A 146 -16.65 4.82 11.23
C VAL A 146 -17.78 3.89 10.77
N VAL A 147 -18.71 3.59 11.65
CA VAL A 147 -19.87 2.74 11.35
C VAL A 147 -21.13 3.50 11.75
N ASP A 148 -22.03 3.66 10.81
CA ASP A 148 -23.35 4.21 11.02
C ASP A 148 -24.40 3.09 10.99
N LEU A 149 -25.52 3.29 11.68
CA LEU A 149 -26.66 2.36 11.68
C LEU A 149 -27.79 2.93 10.84
N ASP A 150 -28.29 2.14 9.90
CA ASP A 150 -29.45 2.41 9.06
C ASP A 150 -29.32 3.65 8.15
N HIS A 151 -28.85 4.77 8.66
CA HIS A 151 -28.66 6.02 7.93
C HIS A 151 -27.24 6.56 8.10
N PHE A 152 -26.75 7.28 7.07
CA PHE A 152 -25.46 7.98 7.12
C PHE A 152 -25.52 9.09 8.21
N ASP A 153 -24.43 9.26 8.95
CA ASP A 153 -24.32 10.15 10.12
C ASP A 153 -25.14 9.74 11.36
N GLU A 154 -25.67 8.52 11.41
CA GLU A 154 -26.23 7.93 12.63
C GLU A 154 -25.23 6.95 13.27
N PRO A 155 -24.38 7.38 14.21
CA PRO A 155 -23.30 6.56 14.73
C PRO A 155 -23.80 5.27 15.36
N ALA A 156 -23.11 4.15 15.09
CA ALA A 156 -23.37 2.89 15.76
C ALA A 156 -23.17 3.06 17.28
N VAL A 157 -24.14 2.59 18.06
CA VAL A 157 -23.97 2.50 19.52
C VAL A 157 -22.77 1.58 19.80
N PRO A 158 -21.83 1.98 20.70
CA PRO A 158 -20.69 1.14 21.03
C PRO A 158 -21.12 -0.27 21.40
N ILE A 159 -20.58 -1.28 20.76
CA ILE A 159 -20.79 -2.67 21.15
C ILE A 159 -20.19 -2.80 22.55
N ALA A 160 -21.00 -3.19 23.52
CA ALA A 160 -20.59 -3.30 24.93
C ALA A 160 -19.34 -4.20 25.04
N GLY A 161 -18.19 -3.60 25.40
CA GLY A 161 -16.91 -4.29 25.53
C GLY A 161 -15.72 -3.60 24.83
N GLU A 162 -15.91 -2.62 23.97
CA GLU A 162 -14.81 -1.84 23.38
C GLU A 162 -14.29 -0.81 24.40
N ARG A 163 -13.03 -0.95 24.78
CA ARG A 163 -12.35 0.06 25.62
C ARG A 163 -12.13 1.31 24.79
N THR A 164 -12.80 2.38 25.16
CA THR A 164 -12.52 3.75 24.70
C THR A 164 -11.24 4.24 25.39
N GLU A 165 -10.06 3.87 24.91
CA GLU A 165 -8.84 4.59 25.28
C GLU A 165 -8.64 5.74 24.27
N GLY A 166 -8.94 6.94 24.75
CA GLY A 166 -8.55 8.26 24.30
C GLY A 166 -8.01 8.43 22.88
N ALA A 167 -8.89 8.61 21.89
CA ALA A 167 -8.50 9.20 20.60
C ALA A 167 -8.68 10.72 20.70
N GLY A 168 -7.59 11.43 21.00
CA GLY A 168 -7.53 12.88 20.79
C GLY A 168 -7.84 13.21 19.33
N ARG A 169 -8.82 14.07 19.12
CA ARG A 169 -9.13 14.73 17.85
C ARG A 169 -7.93 15.58 17.48
N ASP A 170 -7.08 15.09 16.61
CA ASP A 170 -6.11 15.94 15.88
C ASP A 170 -5.41 15.13 14.78
N VAL A 171 -6.04 14.89 13.66
CA VAL A 171 -5.36 14.55 12.39
C VAL A 171 -6.25 14.89 11.18
N LEU A 172 -6.83 16.04 11.10
CA LEU A 172 -7.19 16.65 9.80
C LEU A 172 -7.20 18.17 10.00
N GLY A 173 -6.00 18.74 10.08
CA GLY A 173 -5.79 20.17 9.98
C GLY A 173 -6.01 20.64 8.55
N GLY A 174 -6.97 21.55 8.40
CA GLY A 174 -6.92 22.65 7.45
C GLY A 174 -7.15 22.34 5.98
N ARG A 175 -8.42 22.47 5.55
CA ARG A 175 -8.71 23.10 4.27
C ARG A 175 -9.30 24.49 4.56
N SER A 176 -8.52 25.50 4.34
CA SER A 176 -8.94 26.84 3.95
C SER A 176 -8.23 27.19 2.68
#